data_458fa8ae587ede31de261f6ca2dffd91
#
_entry.id   458fa8ae587ede31de261f6ca2dffd91
#
_cell.length_a   1.000
_cell.length_b   1.000
_cell.length_c   1.000
_cell.angle_alpha   90.00
_cell.angle_beta   90.00
_cell.angle_gamma   90.00
#
_symmetry.space_group_name_H-M   'P 1'
#
loop_
_entity.id
_entity.type
_entity.pdbx_description
1 polymer ?
#
loop_
_entity_poly.entity_id
_entity_poly.type
_entity_poly.pdbx_seq_one_letter_code
_entity_poly.pdbx_strand_id
1 'polypeptide(L)'
;MQIHIHRHRIREITCDGTLSIDGQHICDTAEHSQYRPLVGNYRIVLRHNRAYGRKVPTLERIDSAKPSKPAVLAIGNGIYNRHDGRIILGTYLIPGCLKWSREPFKQLYDRINNSQRRGNEVMLRITESRQ
;
A
#
# COMPACT_ATOMS: atom_id res chain seq x y z
N MET A 1 13.79 -5.70 4.52
CA MET A 1 13.27 -4.49 3.85
C MET A 1 12.10 -3.95 4.64
N GLN A 2 12.14 -2.68 4.96
CA GLN A 2 11.08 -2.01 5.71
C GLN A 2 10.38 -0.98 4.80
N ILE A 3 9.11 -1.22 4.53
CA ILE A 3 8.25 -0.28 3.80
C ILE A 3 7.50 0.56 4.83
N HIS A 4 7.44 1.85 4.60
CA HIS A 4 6.68 2.76 5.45
C HIS A 4 5.68 3.55 4.60
N ILE A 5 4.39 3.43 4.93
CA ILE A 5 3.35 4.27 4.37
C ILE A 5 2.94 5.26 5.45
N HIS A 6 3.15 6.54 5.18
CA HIS A 6 2.70 7.61 6.08
C HIS A 6 1.56 8.38 5.43
N ARG A 7 0.39 8.35 6.07
CA ARG A 7 -0.79 9.09 5.64
C ARG A 7 -0.72 10.49 6.19
N HIS A 8 -0.52 11.47 5.32
CA HIS A 8 -0.39 12.85 5.73
C HIS A 8 -1.70 13.65 5.61
N ARG A 9 -2.70 13.13 4.90
CA ARG A 9 -3.98 13.79 4.81
C ARG A 9 -5.13 12.80 4.64
N ILE A 10 -6.06 12.82 5.61
CA ILE A 10 -7.24 11.97 5.60
C ILE A 10 -8.46 12.87 5.44
N ARG A 11 -9.17 12.67 4.34
CA ARG A 11 -10.43 13.36 4.05
C ARG A 11 -11.58 12.38 4.21
N GLU A 12 -12.81 12.84 3.97
CA GLU A 12 -14.01 12.00 4.09
C GLU A 12 -13.94 10.76 3.18
N ILE A 13 -13.54 10.93 1.93
CA ILE A 13 -13.49 9.85 0.94
C ILE A 13 -12.07 9.41 0.63
N THR A 14 -11.13 10.35 0.54
CA THR A 14 -9.77 10.08 0.06
C THR A 14 -8.74 10.24 1.15
N CYS A 15 -7.71 9.41 1.11
CA CYS A 15 -6.57 9.48 2.02
C CYS A 15 -5.28 9.51 1.19
N ASP A 16 -4.48 10.56 1.36
CA ASP A 16 -3.21 10.74 0.66
C ASP A 16 -2.06 10.40 1.58
N GLY A 17 -1.05 9.74 1.02
CA GLY A 17 0.14 9.39 1.76
C GLY A 17 1.37 9.29 0.87
N THR A 18 2.45 8.88 1.49
CA THR A 18 3.72 8.59 0.82
C THR A 18 4.22 7.22 1.22
N LEU A 19 4.93 6.58 0.31
CA LEU A 19 5.58 5.30 0.55
C LEU A 19 7.08 5.48 0.47
N SER A 20 7.78 5.01 1.50
CA SER A 20 9.23 4.98 1.54
C SER A 20 9.73 3.56 1.80
N ILE A 21 10.96 3.27 1.39
CA ILE A 21 11.64 2.01 1.65
C ILE A 21 12.96 2.33 2.35
N ASP A 22 13.12 1.76 3.53
CA ASP A 22 14.32 1.96 4.35
C ASP A 22 14.68 3.46 4.49
N GLY A 23 13.64 4.29 4.67
CA GLY A 23 13.77 5.73 4.86
C GLY A 23 13.83 6.57 3.58
N GLN A 24 13.88 5.94 2.40
CA GLN A 24 13.94 6.64 1.13
C GLN A 24 12.57 6.76 0.49
N HIS A 25 12.14 7.98 0.17
CA HIS A 25 10.87 8.22 -0.53
C HIS A 25 10.87 7.55 -1.92
N ILE A 26 9.80 6.81 -2.21
CA ILE A 26 9.64 6.10 -3.49
C ILE A 26 8.51 6.69 -4.31
N CYS A 27 7.32 6.84 -3.72
CA CYS A 27 6.13 7.32 -4.45
C CYS A 27 5.07 7.83 -3.49
N ASP A 28 3.99 8.35 -4.06
CA ASP A 28 2.80 8.73 -3.32
C ASP A 28 1.81 7.56 -3.26
N THR A 29 0.86 7.64 -2.34
CA THR A 29 -0.20 6.64 -2.18
C THR A 29 -1.56 7.31 -2.12
N ALA A 30 -2.58 6.56 -2.57
CA ALA A 30 -3.97 6.96 -2.39
C ALA A 30 -4.79 5.76 -1.92
N GLU A 31 -5.70 6.02 -0.98
CA GLU A 31 -6.59 5.02 -0.39
C GLU A 31 -7.98 5.60 -0.24
N HIS A 32 -8.98 4.72 -0.20
CA HIS A 32 -10.33 5.12 0.21
C HIS A 32 -10.37 5.22 1.74
N SER A 33 -10.71 6.39 2.27
CA SER A 33 -10.62 6.65 3.72
C SER A 33 -11.42 5.68 4.57
N GLN A 34 -12.60 5.27 4.10
CA GLN A 34 -13.48 4.36 4.87
C GLN A 34 -13.01 2.92 4.86
N TYR A 35 -12.22 2.52 3.87
CA TYR A 35 -11.78 1.13 3.71
C TYR A 35 -10.28 0.94 3.95
N ARG A 36 -9.59 2.01 4.31
CA ARG A 36 -8.13 1.94 4.52
C ARG A 36 -7.78 0.96 5.64
N PRO A 37 -6.68 0.18 5.48
CA PRO A 37 -6.20 -0.69 6.55
C PRO A 37 -5.85 0.13 7.81
N LEU A 38 -5.96 -0.51 8.96
CA LEU A 38 -5.61 0.11 10.23
C LEU A 38 -4.12 0.47 10.29
N VAL A 39 -3.78 1.51 11.04
CA VAL A 39 -2.38 1.79 11.36
C VAL A 39 -1.77 0.60 12.10
N GLY A 40 -0.48 0.39 11.93
CA GLY A 40 0.22 -0.70 12.59
C GLY A 40 1.23 -1.37 11.69
N ASN A 41 1.62 -2.58 12.08
CA ASN A 41 2.66 -3.34 11.42
C ASN A 41 2.08 -4.52 10.67
N TYR A 42 2.62 -4.75 9.48
CA TYR A 42 2.17 -5.80 8.56
C TYR A 42 3.39 -6.55 8.01
N ARG A 43 3.14 -7.81 7.66
CA ARG A 43 4.04 -8.59 6.81
C ARG A 43 3.49 -8.51 5.39
N ILE A 44 4.38 -8.38 4.41
CA ILE A 44 3.99 -8.39 3.00
C ILE A 44 4.18 -9.79 2.44
N VAL A 45 3.12 -10.31 1.82
CA VAL A 45 3.13 -11.62 1.14
C VAL A 45 2.63 -11.41 -0.29
N LEU A 46 3.32 -12.00 -1.26
CA LEU A 46 2.86 -11.98 -2.65
C LEU A 46 1.80 -13.06 -2.81
N ARG A 47 0.54 -12.68 -2.94
CA ARG A 47 -0.60 -13.58 -3.10
C ARG A 47 -1.32 -13.33 -4.40
N HIS A 48 -1.82 -14.40 -5.02
CA HIS A 48 -2.69 -14.27 -6.18
C HIS A 48 -3.96 -13.50 -5.80
N ASN A 49 -4.32 -12.53 -6.63
CA ASN A 49 -5.52 -11.72 -6.44
C ASN A 49 -6.40 -11.81 -7.69
N ARG A 50 -7.65 -12.24 -7.51
CA ARG A 50 -8.57 -12.46 -8.63
C ARG A 50 -8.89 -11.18 -9.40
N ALA A 51 -9.00 -10.06 -8.69
CA ALA A 51 -9.32 -8.77 -9.32
C ALA A 51 -8.21 -8.30 -10.27
N TYR A 52 -6.96 -8.67 -9.99
CA TYR A 52 -5.82 -8.27 -10.82
C TYR A 52 -5.30 -9.38 -11.72
N GLY A 53 -5.77 -10.63 -11.53
CA GLY A 53 -5.34 -11.77 -12.32
C GLY A 53 -3.86 -12.14 -12.15
N ARG A 54 -3.24 -11.73 -11.04
CA ARG A 54 -1.81 -11.97 -10.76
C ARG A 54 -1.54 -11.90 -9.27
N LYS A 55 -0.32 -12.25 -8.88
CA LYS A 55 0.15 -12.02 -7.50
C LYS A 55 0.33 -10.54 -7.28
N VAL A 56 -0.11 -10.05 -6.12
CA VAL A 56 0.09 -8.67 -5.68
C VAL A 56 0.58 -8.67 -4.23
N PRO A 57 1.33 -7.60 -3.83
CA PRO A 57 1.74 -7.49 -2.43
C PRO A 57 0.51 -7.33 -1.54
N THR A 58 0.34 -8.27 -0.64
CA THR A 58 -0.82 -8.36 0.26
C THR A 58 -0.35 -8.12 1.68
N LEU A 59 -1.09 -7.30 2.42
CA LEU A 59 -0.79 -6.95 3.81
C LEU A 59 -1.39 -7.98 4.76
N GLU A 60 -0.54 -8.57 5.59
CA GLU A 60 -0.97 -9.43 6.69
C GLU A 60 -0.61 -8.76 8.01
N ARG A 61 -1.61 -8.50 8.85
CA ARG A 61 -1.39 -7.84 10.13
C ARG A 61 -0.68 -8.78 11.09
N ILE A 62 0.33 -8.27 11.80
CA ILE A 62 1.13 -9.06 12.73
C ILE A 62 0.97 -8.65 14.19
N ASP A 63 0.38 -7.48 14.45
CA ASP A 63 0.24 -6.94 15.82
C ASP A 63 -1.19 -7.13 16.37
N SER A 64 -2.00 -8.00 15.74
CA SER A 64 -3.34 -8.33 16.18
C SER A 64 -3.66 -9.79 15.87
N ALA A 65 -4.35 -10.44 16.79
CA ALA A 65 -4.83 -11.83 16.59
C ALA A 65 -6.05 -11.91 15.66
N LYS A 66 -6.73 -10.77 15.42
CA LYS A 66 -7.90 -10.75 14.54
C LYS A 66 -7.47 -10.65 13.08
N PRO A 67 -8.06 -11.48 12.18
CA PRO A 67 -7.80 -11.30 10.75
C PRO A 67 -8.25 -9.90 10.33
N SER A 68 -7.36 -9.19 9.64
CA SER A 68 -7.71 -7.91 9.03
C SER A 68 -8.45 -8.15 7.72
N LYS A 69 -9.21 -7.14 7.27
CA LYS A 69 -9.76 -7.15 5.92
C LYS A 69 -8.60 -7.19 4.93
N PRO A 70 -8.75 -7.92 3.80
CA PRO A 70 -7.69 -7.95 2.80
C PRO A 70 -7.31 -6.55 2.32
N ALA A 71 -6.02 -6.27 2.32
CA ALA A 71 -5.47 -5.01 1.83
C ALA A 71 -4.28 -5.33 0.94
N VAL A 72 -4.15 -4.61 -0.18
CA VAL A 72 -3.13 -4.87 -1.18
C VAL A 72 -2.50 -3.57 -1.66
N LEU A 73 -1.25 -3.65 -2.09
CA LEU A 73 -0.60 -2.59 -2.86
C LEU A 73 -0.95 -2.83 -4.33
N ALA A 74 -1.43 -1.81 -5.03
CA ALA A 74 -2.03 -2.02 -6.34
C ALA A 74 -1.71 -0.90 -7.34
N ILE A 75 -1.93 -1.22 -8.60
CA ILE A 75 -1.92 -0.25 -9.71
C ILE A 75 -3.33 0.35 -9.81
N GLY A 76 -3.42 1.63 -10.10
CA GLY A 76 -4.68 2.29 -10.37
C GLY A 76 -4.51 3.79 -10.58
N ASN A 77 -5.57 4.44 -11.02
CA ASN A 77 -5.58 5.89 -11.24
C ASN A 77 -6.30 6.64 -10.12
N GLY A 78 -7.28 6.01 -9.49
CA GLY A 78 -8.07 6.64 -8.44
C GLY A 78 -8.80 5.64 -7.58
N ILE A 79 -9.36 6.13 -6.50
CA ILE A 79 -9.96 5.30 -5.45
C ILE A 79 -11.47 5.53 -5.30
N TYR A 80 -12.06 6.49 -6.02
CA TYR A 80 -13.46 6.88 -5.80
C TYR A 80 -14.46 5.74 -6.00
N ASN A 81 -14.17 4.84 -6.96
CA ASN A 81 -15.01 3.68 -7.22
C ASN A 81 -14.47 2.39 -6.59
N ARG A 82 -13.56 2.52 -5.62
CA ARG A 82 -12.90 1.36 -4.99
C ARG A 82 -13.29 1.30 -3.52
N HIS A 83 -14.15 0.34 -3.19
CA HIS A 83 -14.68 0.13 -1.84
C HIS A 83 -13.97 -1.03 -1.16
N ASP A 84 -12.65 -1.01 -1.17
CA ASP A 84 -11.81 -2.04 -0.58
C ASP A 84 -10.52 -1.47 -0.01
N GLY A 85 -9.70 -2.31 0.60
CA GLY A 85 -8.45 -1.92 1.24
C GLY A 85 -7.26 -1.79 0.31
N ARG A 86 -7.47 -1.44 -0.97
CA ARG A 86 -6.33 -1.27 -1.88
C ARG A 86 -5.62 0.06 -1.65
N ILE A 87 -4.30 0.00 -1.71
CA ILE A 87 -3.42 1.16 -1.62
C ILE A 87 -2.80 1.34 -3.01
N ILE A 88 -3.18 2.41 -3.70
CA ILE A 88 -2.71 2.69 -5.05
C ILE A 88 -1.41 3.48 -4.96
N LEU A 89 -0.43 3.09 -5.79
CA LEU A 89 0.89 3.74 -5.87
C LEU A 89 0.96 4.61 -7.11
N GLY A 90 1.68 5.72 -7.02
CA GLY A 90 1.86 6.60 -8.16
C GLY A 90 2.40 7.96 -7.75
N THR A 91 2.08 8.97 -8.58
CA THR A 91 2.40 10.36 -8.29
C THR A 91 1.11 11.13 -8.09
N TYR A 92 1.01 11.86 -6.99
CA TYR A 92 -0.17 12.64 -6.62
C TYR A 92 -0.56 13.60 -7.75
N LEU A 93 -1.84 13.61 -8.10
CA LEU A 93 -2.42 14.52 -9.09
C LEU A 93 -3.45 15.44 -8.41
N ILE A 94 -4.50 14.84 -7.89
CA ILE A 94 -5.54 15.49 -7.07
C ILE A 94 -5.98 14.49 -6.00
N PRO A 95 -6.75 14.92 -4.99
CA PRO A 95 -7.20 13.99 -3.94
C PRO A 95 -7.81 12.71 -4.52
N GLY A 96 -7.26 11.57 -4.13
CA GLY A 96 -7.73 10.25 -4.55
C GLY A 96 -7.32 9.82 -5.95
N CYS A 97 -6.57 10.64 -6.68
CA CYS A 97 -6.14 10.33 -8.04
C CYS A 97 -4.63 10.43 -8.18
N LEU A 98 -4.04 9.39 -8.75
CA LEU A 98 -2.61 9.30 -9.02
C LEU A 98 -2.36 9.04 -10.49
N LYS A 99 -1.17 9.40 -10.96
CA LYS A 99 -0.68 9.07 -12.29
C LYS A 99 0.63 8.28 -12.18
N TRP A 100 1.03 7.65 -13.29
CA TRP A 100 2.28 6.88 -13.40
C TRP A 100 2.38 5.78 -12.33
N SER A 101 1.29 5.03 -12.17
CA SER A 101 1.19 4.00 -11.13
C SER A 101 2.01 2.75 -11.46
N ARG A 102 2.17 2.41 -12.75
CA ARG A 102 2.80 1.15 -13.15
C ARG A 102 4.26 1.06 -12.76
N GLU A 103 5.03 2.13 -12.96
CA GLU A 103 6.47 2.11 -12.73
C GLU A 103 6.82 1.93 -11.25
N PRO A 104 6.30 2.74 -10.31
CA PRO A 104 6.59 2.53 -8.90
C PRO A 104 6.08 1.18 -8.39
N PHE A 105 4.94 0.71 -8.89
CA PHE A 105 4.43 -0.61 -8.52
C PHE A 105 5.38 -1.71 -8.98
N LYS A 106 5.85 -1.67 -10.21
CA LYS A 106 6.78 -2.67 -10.75
C LYS A 106 8.09 -2.69 -9.96
N GLN A 107 8.65 -1.51 -9.70
CA GLN A 107 9.88 -1.40 -8.92
C GLN A 107 9.71 -1.98 -7.52
N LEU A 108 8.62 -1.65 -6.85
CA LEU A 108 8.35 -2.17 -5.52
C LEU A 108 8.12 -3.69 -5.55
N TYR A 109 7.35 -4.18 -6.52
CA TYR A 109 7.09 -5.61 -6.67
C TYR A 109 8.40 -6.39 -6.85
N ASP A 110 9.27 -5.91 -7.74
CA ASP A 110 10.55 -6.57 -8.00
C ASP A 110 11.44 -6.56 -6.75
N ARG A 111 11.48 -5.47 -6.01
CA ARG A 111 12.25 -5.38 -4.76
C ARG A 111 11.72 -6.34 -3.70
N ILE A 112 10.40 -6.43 -3.55
CA ILE A 112 9.77 -7.37 -2.62
C ILE A 112 10.12 -8.81 -3.02
N ASN A 113 9.94 -9.14 -4.29
CA ASN A 113 10.19 -10.48 -4.79
C ASN A 113 11.66 -10.88 -4.59
N ASN A 114 12.59 -9.98 -4.91
CA ASN A 114 14.02 -10.24 -4.72
C ASN A 114 14.40 -10.41 -3.26
N SER A 115 13.83 -9.61 -2.37
CA SER A 115 14.08 -9.71 -0.93
C SER A 115 13.60 -11.06 -0.39
N GLN A 116 12.42 -11.50 -0.80
CA GLN A 116 11.86 -12.77 -0.36
C GLN A 116 12.61 -13.97 -0.92
N ARG A 117 13.10 -13.89 -2.15
CA ARG A 117 13.95 -14.94 -2.74
C ARG A 117 15.25 -15.13 -1.96
N ARG A 118 15.75 -14.08 -1.32
CA ARG A 118 16.94 -14.15 -0.47
C ARG A 118 16.63 -14.64 0.94
N GLY A 119 15.38 -15.00 1.23
CA GLY A 119 14.95 -15.43 2.55
C GLY A 119 14.66 -14.31 3.53
N ASN A 120 14.60 -13.06 3.09
CA ASN A 120 14.33 -11.91 3.94
C ASN A 120 12.85 -11.60 3.98
N GLU A 121 12.33 -11.31 5.17
CA GLU A 121 10.97 -10.84 5.32
C GLU A 121 10.85 -9.39 4.84
N VAL A 122 9.67 -9.06 4.28
CA VAL A 122 9.32 -7.71 3.92
C VAL A 122 8.26 -7.23 4.90
N MET A 123 8.57 -6.17 5.63
CA MET A 123 7.68 -5.60 6.62
C MET A 123 7.15 -4.26 6.13
N LEU A 124 5.93 -3.93 6.53
CA LEU A 124 5.30 -2.67 6.20
C LEU A 124 4.67 -2.07 7.45
N ARG A 125 4.91 -0.78 7.65
CA ARG A 125 4.32 -0.02 8.74
C ARG A 125 3.46 1.08 8.16
N ILE A 126 2.25 1.24 8.72
CA ILE A 126 1.35 2.35 8.37
C ILE A 126 1.25 3.29 9.56
N THR A 127 1.46 4.57 9.31
CA THR A 127 1.28 5.65 10.29
C THR A 127 0.40 6.75 9.71
N GLU A 128 -0.18 7.57 10.57
CA GLU A 128 -1.02 8.71 10.19
C GLU A 128 -0.57 9.97 10.91
N SER A 129 -0.57 11.10 10.19
CA SER A 129 -0.38 12.40 10.80
C SER A 129 -1.60 12.75 11.66
N ARG A 130 -1.37 13.46 12.75
CA ARG A 130 -2.47 14.04 13.55
C ARG A 130 -3.15 15.14 12.74
N GLN A 131 -4.46 15.17 12.84
CA GLN A 131 -5.27 16.21 12.20
C GLN A 131 -6.03 17.03 13.23
#